data_2691b338fd85383debcaaf3afeac6dea
#
_entry.id   2691b338fd85383debcaaf3afeac6dea
#
_cell.length_a   1.000
_cell.length_b   1.000
_cell.length_c   1.000
_cell.angle_alpha   90.00
_cell.angle_beta   90.00
_cell.angle_gamma   90.00
#
_symmetry.space_group_name_H-M   'P 1'
#
loop_
_entity.id
_entity.type
_entity.pdbx_description
1 polymer ?
#
loop_
_entity_poly.entity_id
_entity_poly.type
_entity_poly.pdbx_seq_one_letter_code
_entity_poly.pdbx_strand_id
1 'polypeptide(L)'
;MTGLTRRDAIKAQAAAAAALAAGLPVPAAAQNLVTDANVTELKWSKAACRFCGTGCSIMVATKAGRVVATHGDTQAEVNRGLNCVKGYFLSKIMYGADRLTTPLLRKTNGEYDKNGEFTPVSWDEAFDIMAEKWKKTLAEKGPEGIGMFGSGQWTVWEGYAASKLMKAGFRSNNIDPNARHCMASAVGGFMRTFGIDEPMGCYDDFENADAFVLWGSNMAEMHPILWTRITDRRFSHPHVKVAVLSTFTHRSFDLADIPAVFTPHSDLVILNYIANYIIQNDAVHKDFVAKHVNFKRGNQDIGYGLRPEHPLEQAAANADKAGGATDMSFEEFAGFVSEYTLEKAAEMSGVPAETLEKIAKLYADPDTKVMSLWTMGVNQHTRGVWVNNLLYNIHLLTGKISTPGNSPFSLTGQPSACGTAREVGTFSHRLPADMVVNNPDHRAYAEKIWQLPEGTVPGWVGSHAVKQNRDLKDGKINCYWVQVNNNMQAAPNMMEEGLPGYRNPDNFIVVSDAYPTVTAEAAD
;
A
#
# COMPACT_ATOMS: atom_id res chain seq x y z
N MET A 1 -49.07 7.34 -12.67
CA MET A 1 -47.62 7.44 -12.91
C MET A 1 -46.96 6.36 -12.07
N THR A 2 -46.66 5.22 -12.67
CA THR A 2 -46.00 4.10 -12.02
C THR A 2 -44.52 4.48 -11.89
N GLY A 3 -44.10 4.72 -10.65
CA GLY A 3 -42.73 5.12 -10.34
C GLY A 3 -41.75 4.02 -10.72
N LEU A 4 -40.79 4.34 -11.56
CA LEU A 4 -39.60 3.51 -11.83
C LEU A 4 -38.91 3.18 -10.52
N THR A 5 -38.70 1.91 -10.25
CA THR A 5 -37.92 1.52 -9.07
C THR A 5 -36.44 1.85 -9.28
N ARG A 6 -35.68 1.99 -8.19
CA ARG A 6 -34.23 2.20 -8.22
C ARG A 6 -33.49 1.13 -9.05
N ARG A 7 -34.03 -0.09 -9.05
CA ARG A 7 -33.53 -1.24 -9.81
C ARG A 7 -33.78 -1.10 -11.31
N ASP A 8 -34.90 -0.49 -11.69
CA ASP A 8 -35.24 -0.27 -13.10
C ASP A 8 -34.42 0.86 -13.70
N ALA A 9 -34.11 1.91 -12.91
CA ALA A 9 -33.21 2.97 -13.29
C ALA A 9 -31.76 2.47 -13.53
N ILE A 10 -31.25 1.60 -12.66
CA ILE A 10 -29.91 0.99 -12.81
C ILE A 10 -29.87 0.07 -14.05
N LYS A 11 -30.90 -0.72 -14.29
CA LYS A 11 -30.99 -1.59 -15.48
C LYS A 11 -31.06 -0.77 -16.77
N ALA A 12 -31.81 0.32 -16.78
CA ALA A 12 -31.92 1.19 -17.94
C ALA A 12 -30.59 1.90 -18.25
N GLN A 13 -29.86 2.35 -17.22
CA GLN A 13 -28.53 2.94 -17.37
C GLN A 13 -27.49 1.94 -17.89
N ALA A 14 -27.49 0.72 -17.38
CA ALA A 14 -26.59 -0.35 -17.84
C ALA A 14 -26.91 -0.76 -19.30
N ALA A 15 -28.18 -0.86 -19.65
CA ALA A 15 -28.61 -1.18 -21.02
C ALA A 15 -28.27 -0.04 -22.01
N ALA A 16 -28.42 1.21 -21.61
CA ALA A 16 -28.07 2.38 -22.43
C ALA A 16 -26.56 2.48 -22.65
N ALA A 17 -25.75 2.23 -21.63
CA ALA A 17 -24.29 2.21 -21.75
C ALA A 17 -23.80 1.06 -22.65
N ALA A 18 -24.39 -0.13 -22.54
CA ALA A 18 -24.06 -1.27 -23.39
C ALA A 18 -24.47 -1.05 -24.85
N ALA A 19 -25.63 -0.45 -25.10
CA ALA A 19 -26.11 -0.13 -26.43
C ALA A 19 -25.25 0.97 -27.12
N LEU A 20 -24.82 1.99 -26.38
CA LEU A 20 -23.91 3.03 -26.89
C LEU A 20 -22.53 2.44 -27.24
N ALA A 21 -22.00 1.56 -26.39
CA ALA A 21 -20.72 0.87 -26.64
C ALA A 21 -20.79 -0.07 -27.86
N ALA A 22 -21.97 -0.64 -28.15
CA ALA A 22 -22.21 -1.52 -29.29
C ALA A 22 -22.63 -0.78 -30.57
N GLY A 23 -22.72 0.56 -30.58
CA GLY A 23 -23.18 1.35 -31.73
C GLY A 23 -24.66 1.11 -32.08
N LEU A 24 -25.46 0.58 -31.16
CA LEU A 24 -26.87 0.30 -31.37
C LEU A 24 -27.74 1.55 -31.04
N PRO A 25 -28.86 1.74 -31.73
CA PRO A 25 -29.78 2.84 -31.41
C PRO A 25 -30.37 2.64 -30.02
N VAL A 26 -30.19 3.61 -29.15
CA VAL A 26 -30.72 3.60 -27.78
C VAL A 26 -32.26 3.86 -27.85
N PRO A 27 -33.10 3.06 -27.18
CA PRO A 27 -34.55 3.29 -27.13
C PRO A 27 -34.86 4.70 -26.62
N ALA A 28 -35.90 5.35 -27.23
CA ALA A 28 -36.26 6.74 -26.91
C ALA A 28 -36.50 7.02 -25.42
N ALA A 29 -37.00 6.01 -24.66
CA ALA A 29 -37.17 6.11 -23.21
C ALA A 29 -35.83 6.18 -22.45
N ALA A 30 -34.76 5.55 -22.96
CA ALA A 30 -33.43 5.62 -22.41
C ALA A 30 -32.67 6.87 -22.87
N GLN A 31 -32.99 7.37 -24.08
CA GLN A 31 -32.48 8.65 -24.60
C GLN A 31 -32.94 9.82 -23.69
N ASN A 32 -34.19 9.80 -23.23
CA ASN A 32 -34.73 10.86 -22.36
C ASN A 32 -34.08 10.87 -20.94
N LEU A 33 -33.48 9.78 -20.52
CA LEU A 33 -32.69 9.73 -19.27
C LEU A 33 -31.27 10.28 -19.45
N VAL A 34 -30.77 10.29 -20.67
CA VAL A 34 -29.41 10.75 -21.04
C VAL A 34 -29.42 12.12 -21.70
N THR A 35 -30.54 12.51 -22.34
CA THR A 35 -30.71 13.75 -23.13
C THR A 35 -31.41 14.86 -22.37
N ASP A 36 -31.52 14.77 -21.03
CA ASP A 36 -31.94 15.95 -20.29
C ASP A 36 -30.99 17.11 -20.67
N ALA A 37 -31.53 18.26 -21.05
CA ALA A 37 -30.81 19.47 -21.52
C ALA A 37 -29.64 19.89 -20.58
N ASN A 38 -29.59 19.28 -19.44
CA ASN A 38 -28.58 19.44 -18.40
C ASN A 38 -27.22 18.74 -18.69
N VAL A 39 -27.13 17.79 -19.63
CA VAL A 39 -25.86 17.08 -19.94
C VAL A 39 -24.90 18.02 -20.70
N THR A 40 -25.41 18.95 -21.45
CA THR A 40 -24.62 19.96 -22.21
C THR A 40 -23.95 21.00 -21.29
N GLU A 41 -24.41 21.12 -20.04
CA GLU A 41 -23.84 22.05 -19.06
C GLU A 41 -22.77 21.38 -18.16
N LEU A 42 -22.51 20.08 -18.33
CA LEU A 42 -21.50 19.37 -17.56
C LEU A 42 -20.10 19.70 -18.07
N LYS A 43 -19.24 20.17 -17.19
CA LYS A 43 -17.82 20.32 -17.46
C LYS A 43 -17.08 19.05 -17.02
N TRP A 44 -16.50 18.34 -17.98
CA TRP A 44 -15.72 17.15 -17.75
C TRP A 44 -14.24 17.46 -17.60
N SER A 45 -13.60 16.83 -16.61
CA SER A 45 -12.16 16.92 -16.37
C SER A 45 -11.60 15.52 -16.06
N LYS A 46 -10.38 15.28 -16.50
CA LYS A 46 -9.68 14.02 -16.21
C LYS A 46 -9.08 14.07 -14.80
N ALA A 47 -9.14 12.95 -14.07
CA ALA A 47 -8.53 12.78 -12.76
C ALA A 47 -8.08 11.34 -12.54
N ALA A 48 -7.18 11.12 -11.58
CA ALA A 48 -6.86 9.79 -11.09
C ALA A 48 -7.88 9.35 -10.02
N CYS A 49 -8.31 8.11 -10.08
CA CYS A 49 -9.09 7.50 -9.00
C CYS A 49 -8.27 7.43 -7.70
N ARG A 50 -8.87 7.81 -6.58
CA ARG A 50 -8.21 7.93 -5.29
C ARG A 50 -8.35 6.68 -4.40
N PHE A 51 -8.95 5.59 -4.87
CA PHE A 51 -9.25 4.44 -4.00
C PHE A 51 -8.13 3.42 -3.90
N CYS A 52 -7.58 2.95 -5.00
CA CYS A 52 -6.58 1.89 -4.96
C CYS A 52 -5.44 2.09 -5.96
N GLY A 53 -4.39 1.32 -5.77
CA GLY A 53 -3.15 1.37 -6.56
C GLY A 53 -3.27 0.87 -8.00
N THR A 54 -4.45 0.47 -8.47
CA THR A 54 -4.68 0.15 -9.90
C THR A 54 -4.32 1.33 -10.79
N GLY A 55 -4.55 2.59 -10.32
CA GLY A 55 -4.20 3.78 -11.10
C GLY A 55 -5.19 4.11 -12.21
N CYS A 56 -6.47 3.77 -12.04
CA CYS A 56 -7.52 4.09 -13.02
C CYS A 56 -7.60 5.59 -13.28
N SER A 57 -7.66 5.98 -14.57
CA SER A 57 -8.05 7.31 -14.98
C SER A 57 -9.57 7.41 -15.04
N ILE A 58 -10.11 8.48 -14.47
CA ILE A 58 -11.55 8.76 -14.46
C ILE A 58 -11.86 10.13 -15.06
N MET A 59 -13.02 10.24 -15.64
CA MET A 59 -13.64 11.50 -16.03
C MET A 59 -14.56 11.96 -14.92
N VAL A 60 -14.41 13.20 -14.50
CA VAL A 60 -15.18 13.84 -13.42
C VAL A 60 -16.03 14.96 -14.01
N ALA A 61 -17.33 14.88 -13.83
CA ALA A 61 -18.27 15.93 -14.25
C ALA A 61 -18.58 16.88 -13.11
N THR A 62 -18.51 18.17 -13.41
CA THR A 62 -18.93 19.24 -12.51
C THR A 62 -20.09 20.04 -13.09
N LYS A 63 -21.02 20.45 -12.20
CA LYS A 63 -22.13 21.39 -12.49
C LYS A 63 -22.29 22.34 -11.32
N ALA A 64 -22.35 23.62 -11.59
CA ALA A 64 -22.49 24.67 -10.55
C ALA A 64 -21.51 24.51 -9.38
N GLY A 65 -20.25 24.23 -9.67
CA GLY A 65 -19.19 24.06 -8.66
C GLY A 65 -19.23 22.73 -7.88
N ARG A 66 -20.12 21.80 -8.20
CA ARG A 66 -20.24 20.50 -7.53
C ARG A 66 -19.86 19.36 -8.48
N VAL A 67 -19.20 18.35 -7.95
CA VAL A 67 -18.98 17.07 -8.65
C VAL A 67 -20.30 16.31 -8.65
N VAL A 68 -20.79 15.95 -9.84
CA VAL A 68 -22.10 15.29 -10.00
C VAL A 68 -22.02 13.89 -10.59
N ALA A 69 -20.93 13.57 -11.32
CA ALA A 69 -20.73 12.22 -11.87
C ALA A 69 -19.24 11.89 -12.02
N THR A 70 -18.95 10.59 -12.05
CA THR A 70 -17.65 10.03 -12.41
C THR A 70 -17.83 8.80 -13.28
N HIS A 71 -16.96 8.59 -14.27
CA HIS A 71 -16.88 7.35 -15.04
C HIS A 71 -15.43 7.06 -15.46
N GLY A 72 -15.15 5.86 -15.98
CA GLY A 72 -13.82 5.49 -16.47
C GLY A 72 -13.43 6.27 -17.73
N ASP A 73 -12.17 6.63 -17.83
CA ASP A 73 -11.60 7.26 -19.02
C ASP A 73 -11.34 6.20 -20.11
N THR A 74 -12.03 6.31 -21.23
CA THR A 74 -11.89 5.37 -22.35
C THR A 74 -10.54 5.44 -23.06
N GLN A 75 -9.78 6.51 -22.84
CA GLN A 75 -8.43 6.69 -23.40
C GLN A 75 -7.34 6.16 -22.49
N ALA A 76 -7.68 5.67 -21.29
CA ALA A 76 -6.70 5.17 -20.34
C ALA A 76 -6.37 3.69 -20.60
N GLU A 77 -5.10 3.38 -20.74
CA GLU A 77 -4.60 2.01 -20.98
C GLU A 77 -4.84 1.10 -19.76
N VAL A 78 -4.78 1.64 -18.54
CA VAL A 78 -4.93 0.89 -17.31
C VAL A 78 -6.32 0.29 -17.16
N ASN A 79 -7.34 1.13 -17.28
CA ASN A 79 -8.74 0.75 -17.01
C ASN A 79 -9.64 0.74 -18.25
N ARG A 80 -9.18 1.20 -19.42
CA ARG A 80 -9.85 1.07 -20.73
C ARG A 80 -11.32 1.45 -20.70
N GLY A 81 -11.66 2.56 -20.03
CA GLY A 81 -13.04 3.02 -19.85
C GLY A 81 -13.81 2.35 -18.70
N LEU A 82 -13.26 1.30 -18.10
CA LEU A 82 -13.89 0.64 -16.96
C LEU A 82 -13.75 1.47 -15.68
N ASN A 83 -14.72 1.32 -14.79
CA ASN A 83 -14.68 1.88 -13.46
C ASN A 83 -15.38 0.92 -12.49
N CYS A 84 -14.82 0.71 -11.30
CA CYS A 84 -15.48 -0.12 -10.30
C CYS A 84 -16.45 0.70 -9.45
N VAL A 85 -17.24 0.02 -8.62
CA VAL A 85 -18.22 0.66 -7.73
C VAL A 85 -17.60 1.79 -6.88
N LYS A 86 -16.36 1.63 -6.41
CA LYS A 86 -15.64 2.65 -5.61
C LYS A 86 -15.38 3.91 -6.42
N GLY A 87 -14.91 3.77 -7.65
CA GLY A 87 -14.67 4.89 -8.55
C GLY A 87 -15.95 5.61 -8.99
N TYR A 88 -17.03 4.88 -9.27
CA TYR A 88 -18.33 5.49 -9.60
C TYR A 88 -18.90 6.33 -8.46
N PHE A 89 -18.68 5.92 -7.21
CA PHE A 89 -19.15 6.65 -6.03
C PHE A 89 -18.10 7.56 -5.40
N LEU A 90 -16.97 7.77 -6.06
CA LEU A 90 -15.87 8.57 -5.52
C LEU A 90 -16.32 9.99 -5.09
N SER A 91 -17.21 10.63 -5.83
CA SER A 91 -17.74 11.95 -5.49
C SER A 91 -18.52 11.99 -4.17
N LYS A 92 -19.04 10.85 -3.68
CA LYS A 92 -19.79 10.79 -2.43
C LYS A 92 -18.94 11.09 -1.20
N ILE A 93 -17.65 10.80 -1.25
CA ILE A 93 -16.73 11.13 -0.15
C ILE A 93 -16.57 12.63 0.06
N MET A 94 -16.97 13.47 -0.90
CA MET A 94 -16.92 14.94 -0.78
C MET A 94 -18.15 15.53 -0.08
N TYR A 95 -19.26 14.78 -0.01
CA TYR A 95 -20.58 15.31 0.36
C TYR A 95 -21.29 14.46 1.42
N GLY A 96 -20.56 13.75 2.26
CA GLY A 96 -21.12 13.04 3.42
C GLY A 96 -21.74 14.03 4.42
N ALA A 97 -22.77 13.60 5.13
CA ALA A 97 -23.47 14.46 6.11
C ALA A 97 -22.58 14.84 7.30
N ASP A 98 -21.63 13.97 7.64
CA ASP A 98 -20.67 14.09 8.72
C ASP A 98 -19.30 14.63 8.27
N ARG A 99 -19.21 15.12 7.00
CA ARG A 99 -17.98 15.72 6.51
C ARG A 99 -17.58 16.94 7.32
N LEU A 100 -16.33 16.95 7.79
CA LEU A 100 -15.77 18.09 8.51
C LEU A 100 -15.56 19.26 7.54
N THR A 101 -16.05 20.44 7.91
CA THR A 101 -16.00 21.67 7.08
C THR A 101 -15.36 22.84 7.81
N THR A 102 -15.15 22.73 9.11
CA THR A 102 -14.51 23.74 9.96
C THR A 102 -13.52 23.06 10.90
N PRO A 103 -12.44 23.77 11.32
CA PRO A 103 -11.58 23.27 12.38
C PRO A 103 -12.34 23.09 13.69
N LEU A 104 -11.96 22.08 14.44
CA LEU A 104 -12.48 21.78 15.77
C LEU A 104 -11.33 21.84 16.77
N LEU A 105 -11.56 22.41 17.94
CA LEU A 105 -10.60 22.48 19.03
C LEU A 105 -11.29 22.02 20.33
N ARG A 106 -10.61 21.22 21.13
CA ARG A 106 -11.12 20.84 22.45
C ARG A 106 -11.08 22.01 23.40
N LYS A 107 -12.20 22.32 24.00
CA LYS A 107 -12.35 23.44 24.92
C LYS A 107 -13.17 23.09 26.15
N THR A 108 -12.83 23.73 27.29
CA THR A 108 -13.64 23.82 28.50
C THR A 108 -13.77 25.30 28.87
N ASN A 109 -14.97 25.79 29.05
CA ASN A 109 -15.27 27.19 29.35
C ASN A 109 -14.66 28.22 28.36
N GLY A 110 -14.56 27.84 27.09
CA GLY A 110 -14.03 28.69 26.02
C GLY A 110 -12.50 28.63 25.81
N GLU A 111 -11.76 28.03 26.72
CA GLU A 111 -10.31 27.88 26.66
C GLU A 111 -9.90 26.47 26.19
N TYR A 112 -8.73 26.35 25.54
CA TYR A 112 -8.20 25.05 25.17
C TYR A 112 -8.02 24.15 26.38
N ASP A 113 -8.61 22.95 26.30
CA ASP A 113 -8.47 21.89 27.29
C ASP A 113 -8.45 20.54 26.58
N LYS A 114 -7.35 19.78 26.73
CA LYS A 114 -7.20 18.43 26.13
C LYS A 114 -8.36 17.48 26.47
N ASN A 115 -9.00 17.65 27.60
CA ASN A 115 -10.15 16.84 28.04
C ASN A 115 -11.51 17.49 27.76
N GLY A 116 -11.50 18.68 27.13
CA GLY A 116 -12.69 19.41 26.75
C GLY A 116 -13.43 18.79 25.54
N GLU A 117 -14.56 19.40 25.22
CA GLU A 117 -15.39 19.00 24.09
C GLU A 117 -14.94 19.70 22.81
N PHE A 118 -15.08 19.02 21.66
CA PHE A 118 -14.79 19.61 20.36
C PHE A 118 -15.73 20.78 20.05
N THR A 119 -15.15 21.94 19.86
CA THR A 119 -15.85 23.21 19.57
C THR A 119 -15.37 23.73 18.22
N PRO A 120 -16.26 24.13 17.29
CA PRO A 120 -15.87 24.78 16.05
C PRO A 120 -15.11 26.10 16.33
N VAL A 121 -13.99 26.28 15.62
CA VAL A 121 -13.14 27.49 15.71
C VAL A 121 -12.85 28.02 14.31
N SER A 122 -12.33 29.25 14.22
CA SER A 122 -11.82 29.79 12.96
C SER A 122 -10.50 29.12 12.54
N TRP A 123 -10.17 29.22 11.25
CA TRP A 123 -8.86 28.78 10.77
C TRP A 123 -7.70 29.56 11.41
N ASP A 124 -7.89 30.86 11.65
CA ASP A 124 -6.87 31.69 12.30
C ASP A 124 -6.62 31.19 13.74
N GLU A 125 -7.67 30.98 14.51
CA GLU A 125 -7.55 30.42 15.88
C GLU A 125 -6.87 29.05 15.89
N ALA A 126 -7.23 28.17 14.95
CA ALA A 126 -6.61 26.86 14.84
C ALA A 126 -5.11 26.96 14.50
N PHE A 127 -4.72 27.84 13.57
CA PHE A 127 -3.31 28.04 13.22
C PHE A 127 -2.52 28.74 14.33
N ASP A 128 -3.13 29.68 15.05
CA ASP A 128 -2.48 30.38 16.15
C ASP A 128 -2.11 29.42 17.28
N ILE A 129 -3.03 28.56 17.70
CA ILE A 129 -2.73 27.56 18.74
C ILE A 129 -1.70 26.53 18.26
N MET A 130 -1.79 26.07 17.00
CA MET A 130 -0.79 25.19 16.42
C MET A 130 0.60 25.85 16.45
N ALA A 131 0.70 27.10 16.00
CA ALA A 131 1.95 27.84 15.95
C ALA A 131 2.52 28.06 17.36
N GLU A 132 1.69 28.39 18.35
CA GLU A 132 2.09 28.52 19.75
C GLU A 132 2.71 27.22 20.29
N LYS A 133 1.99 26.10 20.17
CA LYS A 133 2.43 24.80 20.69
C LYS A 133 3.71 24.33 20.01
N TRP A 134 3.82 24.49 18.68
CA TRP A 134 5.03 24.08 17.95
C TRP A 134 6.23 24.97 18.24
N LYS A 135 6.05 26.28 18.32
CA LYS A 135 7.14 27.19 18.75
C LYS A 135 7.65 26.86 20.14
N LYS A 136 6.74 26.57 21.07
CA LYS A 136 7.08 26.13 22.43
C LYS A 136 7.89 24.84 22.40
N THR A 137 7.41 23.82 21.69
CA THR A 137 8.10 22.52 21.57
C THR A 137 9.48 22.68 20.92
N LEU A 138 9.60 23.49 19.86
CA LEU A 138 10.88 23.77 19.23
C LEU A 138 11.87 24.44 20.18
N ALA A 139 11.41 25.36 21.03
CA ALA A 139 12.25 26.04 22.01
C ALA A 139 12.70 25.11 23.15
N GLU A 140 11.84 24.21 23.60
CA GLU A 140 12.07 23.34 24.76
C GLU A 140 12.80 22.04 24.40
N LYS A 141 12.47 21.43 23.24
CA LYS A 141 12.94 20.09 22.83
C LYS A 141 13.66 20.06 21.49
N GLY A 142 13.63 21.17 20.77
CA GLY A 142 14.20 21.23 19.42
C GLY A 142 13.36 20.47 18.35
N PRO A 143 13.93 20.28 17.16
CA PRO A 143 13.25 19.66 16.02
C PRO A 143 12.76 18.22 16.26
N GLU A 144 13.44 17.47 17.13
CA GLU A 144 13.07 16.08 17.44
C GLU A 144 11.73 15.97 18.20
N GLY A 145 11.30 17.06 18.86
CA GLY A 145 10.00 17.13 19.53
C GLY A 145 8.79 17.22 18.61
N ILE A 146 9.00 17.39 17.29
CA ILE A 146 7.93 17.52 16.30
C ILE A 146 7.92 16.31 15.38
N GLY A 147 6.73 15.73 15.17
CA GLY A 147 6.50 14.62 14.26
C GLY A 147 5.30 14.81 13.35
N MET A 148 5.30 14.12 12.21
CA MET A 148 4.19 14.07 11.27
C MET A 148 3.98 12.65 10.78
N PHE A 149 2.73 12.19 10.83
CA PHE A 149 2.31 10.94 10.20
C PHE A 149 1.48 11.23 8.95
N GLY A 150 2.06 10.94 7.81
CA GLY A 150 1.53 11.29 6.51
C GLY A 150 0.78 10.16 5.83
N SER A 151 0.45 10.35 4.57
CA SER A 151 -0.40 9.44 3.83
C SER A 151 0.10 9.16 2.40
N GLY A 152 -0.02 7.91 1.96
CA GLY A 152 0.04 7.52 0.54
C GLY A 152 -1.19 7.94 -0.27
N GLN A 153 -2.14 8.65 0.35
CA GLN A 153 -3.27 9.29 -0.31
C GLN A 153 -3.00 10.75 -0.70
N TRP A 154 -1.92 11.34 -0.24
CA TRP A 154 -1.52 12.67 -0.70
C TRP A 154 -1.35 12.71 -2.21
N THR A 155 -1.59 13.86 -2.81
CA THR A 155 -1.06 14.16 -4.13
C THR A 155 0.46 14.34 -4.03
N VAL A 156 1.17 14.29 -5.17
CA VAL A 156 2.62 14.57 -5.21
C VAL A 156 2.93 15.96 -4.61
N TRP A 157 2.10 16.96 -4.90
CA TRP A 157 2.26 18.32 -4.37
C TRP A 157 2.12 18.40 -2.85
N GLU A 158 1.12 17.73 -2.29
CA GLU A 158 0.91 17.68 -0.83
C GLU A 158 2.06 16.96 -0.13
N GLY A 159 2.48 15.80 -0.64
CA GLY A 159 3.61 15.05 -0.10
C GLY A 159 4.92 15.82 -0.17
N TYR A 160 5.17 16.52 -1.29
CA TYR A 160 6.36 17.36 -1.47
C TYR A 160 6.36 18.55 -0.49
N ALA A 161 5.21 19.23 -0.34
CA ALA A 161 5.05 20.32 0.61
C ALA A 161 5.27 19.86 2.06
N ALA A 162 4.71 18.71 2.44
CA ALA A 162 4.89 18.12 3.77
C ALA A 162 6.35 17.75 4.03
N SER A 163 7.03 17.13 3.06
CA SER A 163 8.46 16.81 3.17
C SER A 163 9.32 18.06 3.37
N LYS A 164 9.09 19.10 2.57
CA LYS A 164 9.81 20.36 2.68
C LYS A 164 9.51 21.09 4.00
N LEU A 165 8.24 21.14 4.41
CA LEU A 165 7.85 21.76 5.68
C LEU A 165 8.54 21.09 6.88
N MET A 166 8.52 19.76 6.93
CA MET A 166 9.11 19.03 8.05
C MET A 166 10.64 19.13 8.03
N LYS A 167 11.28 18.75 6.93
CA LYS A 167 12.74 18.60 6.86
C LYS A 167 13.48 19.94 6.80
N ALA A 168 12.91 20.94 6.15
CA ALA A 168 13.50 22.26 6.01
C ALA A 168 12.90 23.29 6.97
N GLY A 169 11.57 23.34 7.08
CA GLY A 169 10.88 24.32 7.93
C GLY A 169 11.07 24.05 9.41
N PHE A 170 10.70 22.85 9.88
CA PHE A 170 10.88 22.47 11.29
C PHE A 170 12.25 21.84 11.58
N ARG A 171 13.04 21.55 10.55
CA ARG A 171 14.31 20.82 10.66
C ARG A 171 14.16 19.44 11.32
N SER A 172 12.99 18.82 11.15
CA SER A 172 12.67 17.52 11.71
C SER A 172 12.56 16.46 10.62
N ASN A 173 13.27 15.35 10.78
CA ASN A 173 13.11 14.15 9.97
C ASN A 173 12.07 13.17 10.54
N ASN A 174 11.35 13.53 11.60
CA ASN A 174 10.25 12.74 12.15
C ASN A 174 8.97 12.89 11.30
N ILE A 175 9.07 12.58 10.01
CA ILE A 175 7.96 12.43 9.09
C ILE A 175 8.00 11.04 8.51
N ASP A 176 6.88 10.32 8.57
CA ASP A 176 6.77 8.97 8.00
C ASP A 176 5.32 8.75 7.53
N PRO A 177 5.09 8.16 6.34
CA PRO A 177 3.75 7.95 5.84
C PRO A 177 3.20 6.58 6.28
N ASN A 178 1.88 6.39 6.14
CA ASN A 178 1.26 5.09 6.37
C ASN A 178 1.72 3.99 5.39
N ALA A 179 2.37 4.35 4.30
CA ALA A 179 3.05 3.41 3.41
C ALA A 179 4.10 2.55 4.15
N ARG A 180 4.60 3.01 5.32
CA ARG A 180 5.42 2.21 6.24
C ARG A 180 4.71 0.93 6.70
N HIS A 181 3.42 0.99 6.96
CA HIS A 181 2.60 -0.16 7.36
C HIS A 181 2.02 -0.94 6.17
N CYS A 182 2.12 -0.40 4.96
CA CYS A 182 1.54 -0.94 3.73
C CYS A 182 2.54 -1.82 3.00
N MET A 183 3.54 -1.20 2.34
CA MET A 183 4.42 -1.83 1.35
C MET A 183 5.88 -1.94 1.81
N ALA A 184 6.23 -1.54 3.02
CA ALA A 184 7.63 -1.53 3.46
C ALA A 184 8.28 -2.92 3.42
N SER A 185 7.53 -3.99 3.65
CA SER A 185 8.04 -5.36 3.51
C SER A 185 8.37 -5.71 2.05
N ALA A 186 7.54 -5.30 1.09
CA ALA A 186 7.84 -5.45 -0.33
C ALA A 186 9.07 -4.63 -0.72
N VAL A 187 9.14 -3.36 -0.30
CA VAL A 187 10.32 -2.50 -0.50
C VAL A 187 11.58 -3.18 0.04
N GLY A 188 11.53 -3.68 1.29
CA GLY A 188 12.64 -4.41 1.90
C GLY A 188 13.03 -5.67 1.11
N GLY A 189 12.04 -6.41 0.61
CA GLY A 189 12.25 -7.59 -0.23
C GLY A 189 12.91 -7.24 -1.56
N PHE A 190 12.39 -6.24 -2.28
CA PHE A 190 12.96 -5.75 -3.55
C PHE A 190 14.40 -5.25 -3.37
N MET A 191 14.65 -4.39 -2.39
CA MET A 191 15.99 -3.87 -2.10
C MET A 191 16.99 -4.97 -1.75
N ARG A 192 16.59 -5.98 -0.98
CA ARG A 192 17.46 -7.10 -0.61
C ARG A 192 17.77 -8.03 -1.77
N THR A 193 16.79 -8.23 -2.67
CA THR A 193 16.94 -9.18 -3.79
C THR A 193 17.54 -8.51 -5.03
N PHE A 194 17.08 -7.32 -5.40
CA PHE A 194 17.40 -6.66 -6.66
C PHE A 194 18.22 -5.38 -6.50
N GLY A 195 18.36 -4.86 -5.28
CA GLY A 195 19.02 -3.57 -5.00
C GLY A 195 18.21 -2.34 -5.40
N ILE A 196 16.99 -2.53 -5.88
CA ILE A 196 16.09 -1.47 -6.34
C ILE A 196 14.64 -1.80 -5.94
N ASP A 197 13.85 -0.79 -5.59
CA ASP A 197 12.43 -0.94 -5.27
C ASP A 197 11.57 -0.66 -6.52
N GLU A 198 11.59 -1.60 -7.46
CA GLU A 198 10.80 -1.53 -8.69
C GLU A 198 10.14 -2.88 -9.00
N PRO A 199 8.89 -2.90 -9.52
CA PRO A 199 8.25 -4.14 -9.95
C PRO A 199 8.96 -4.74 -11.16
N MET A 200 9.09 -6.06 -11.16
CA MET A 200 9.76 -6.81 -12.23
C MET A 200 8.78 -7.27 -13.32
N GLY A 201 7.81 -6.43 -13.64
CA GLY A 201 6.77 -6.66 -14.64
C GLY A 201 5.86 -5.45 -14.78
N CYS A 202 4.84 -5.56 -15.61
CA CYS A 202 3.91 -4.49 -15.88
C CYS A 202 2.46 -5.02 -16.04
N TYR A 203 1.51 -4.11 -16.20
CA TYR A 203 0.11 -4.51 -16.35
C TYR A 203 -0.18 -5.26 -17.66
N ASP A 204 0.63 -5.10 -18.70
CA ASP A 204 0.43 -5.82 -19.97
C ASP A 204 0.79 -7.32 -19.86
N ASP A 205 1.47 -7.72 -18.78
CA ASP A 205 1.68 -9.12 -18.47
C ASP A 205 0.38 -9.89 -18.19
N PHE A 206 -0.69 -9.20 -17.75
CA PHE A 206 -1.99 -9.82 -17.52
C PHE A 206 -2.57 -10.47 -18.78
N GLU A 207 -2.37 -9.88 -19.95
CA GLU A 207 -2.85 -10.43 -21.22
C GLU A 207 -1.95 -11.53 -21.79
N ASN A 208 -0.76 -11.73 -21.19
CA ASN A 208 0.22 -12.69 -21.67
C ASN A 208 0.43 -13.89 -20.73
N ALA A 209 -0.03 -13.82 -19.48
CA ALA A 209 0.14 -14.88 -18.49
C ALA A 209 -0.73 -16.10 -18.79
N ASP A 210 -0.20 -17.28 -18.44
CA ASP A 210 -0.91 -18.57 -18.51
C ASP A 210 -1.34 -19.07 -17.12
N ALA A 211 -0.74 -18.51 -16.06
CA ALA A 211 -1.15 -18.75 -14.69
C ALA A 211 -1.06 -17.46 -13.84
N PHE A 212 -2.10 -17.23 -13.06
CA PHE A 212 -2.13 -16.21 -12.02
C PHE A 212 -2.14 -16.88 -10.65
N VAL A 213 -1.15 -16.57 -9.82
CA VAL A 213 -1.06 -17.09 -8.47
C VAL A 213 -1.20 -15.94 -7.48
N LEU A 214 -2.36 -15.86 -6.81
CA LEU A 214 -2.68 -14.81 -5.85
C LEU A 214 -2.23 -15.24 -4.45
N TRP A 215 -1.30 -14.51 -3.87
CA TRP A 215 -0.76 -14.75 -2.54
C TRP A 215 -1.29 -13.69 -1.57
N GLY A 216 -2.18 -14.07 -0.65
CA GLY A 216 -2.74 -13.13 0.32
C GLY A 216 -3.34 -11.87 -0.32
N SER A 217 -4.05 -12.03 -1.45
CA SER A 217 -4.56 -10.94 -2.26
C SER A 217 -6.01 -11.16 -2.67
N ASN A 218 -6.93 -10.35 -2.15
CA ASN A 218 -8.33 -10.32 -2.56
C ASN A 218 -8.54 -9.32 -3.69
N MET A 219 -8.03 -9.63 -4.89
CA MET A 219 -8.05 -8.71 -6.02
C MET A 219 -9.45 -8.37 -6.51
N ALA A 220 -10.42 -9.30 -6.39
CA ALA A 220 -11.81 -9.06 -6.80
C ALA A 220 -12.43 -7.85 -6.08
N GLU A 221 -12.04 -7.58 -4.84
CA GLU A 221 -12.55 -6.47 -4.03
C GLU A 221 -11.56 -5.31 -3.89
N MET A 222 -10.24 -5.60 -3.80
CA MET A 222 -9.22 -4.57 -3.57
C MET A 222 -8.73 -3.90 -4.86
N HIS A 223 -8.58 -4.66 -5.96
CA HIS A 223 -8.14 -4.17 -7.28
C HIS A 223 -9.09 -4.61 -8.41
N PRO A 224 -10.40 -4.25 -8.37
CA PRO A 224 -11.41 -4.85 -9.23
C PRO A 224 -11.13 -4.72 -10.72
N ILE A 225 -10.51 -3.62 -11.16
CA ILE A 225 -10.22 -3.42 -12.58
C ILE A 225 -9.07 -4.32 -13.07
N LEU A 226 -8.04 -4.56 -12.25
CA LEU A 226 -7.04 -5.58 -12.59
C LEU A 226 -7.64 -6.99 -12.53
N TRP A 227 -8.56 -7.22 -11.60
CA TRP A 227 -9.29 -8.50 -11.53
C TRP A 227 -10.12 -8.76 -12.78
N THR A 228 -10.71 -7.74 -13.41
CA THR A 228 -11.42 -7.92 -14.69
C THR A 228 -10.47 -8.35 -15.80
N ARG A 229 -9.22 -7.88 -15.83
CA ARG A 229 -8.21 -8.34 -16.81
C ARG A 229 -7.85 -9.82 -16.62
N ILE A 230 -7.71 -10.28 -15.37
CA ILE A 230 -7.55 -11.73 -15.06
C ILE A 230 -8.76 -12.51 -15.53
N THR A 231 -9.96 -12.04 -15.21
CA THR A 231 -11.23 -12.69 -15.58
C THR A 231 -11.38 -12.82 -17.08
N ASP A 232 -11.14 -11.74 -17.81
CA ASP A 232 -11.14 -11.70 -19.27
C ASP A 232 -10.15 -12.69 -19.87
N ARG A 233 -8.90 -12.68 -19.37
CA ARG A 233 -7.84 -13.59 -19.84
C ARG A 233 -8.23 -15.04 -19.58
N ARG A 234 -8.76 -15.35 -18.38
CA ARG A 234 -9.16 -16.71 -18.00
C ARG A 234 -10.32 -17.23 -18.83
N PHE A 235 -11.32 -16.40 -19.14
CA PHE A 235 -12.49 -16.83 -19.94
C PHE A 235 -12.19 -16.92 -21.44
N SER A 236 -11.34 -16.03 -21.97
CA SER A 236 -10.96 -16.07 -23.38
C SER A 236 -9.91 -17.13 -23.71
N HIS A 237 -9.20 -17.65 -22.70
CA HIS A 237 -8.12 -18.63 -22.85
C HIS A 237 -8.29 -19.78 -21.83
N PRO A 238 -9.00 -20.85 -22.17
CA PRO A 238 -9.38 -21.92 -21.23
C PRO A 238 -8.20 -22.66 -20.56
N HIS A 239 -6.98 -22.60 -21.14
CA HIS A 239 -5.78 -23.18 -20.55
C HIS A 239 -5.26 -22.37 -19.35
N VAL A 240 -5.56 -21.07 -19.28
CA VAL A 240 -5.11 -20.18 -18.20
C VAL A 240 -5.64 -20.67 -16.86
N LYS A 241 -4.79 -20.66 -15.83
CA LYS A 241 -5.13 -21.09 -14.47
C LYS A 241 -5.08 -19.94 -13.49
N VAL A 242 -6.00 -19.98 -12.52
CA VAL A 242 -6.01 -19.05 -11.38
C VAL A 242 -5.87 -19.85 -10.09
N ALA A 243 -4.76 -19.67 -9.39
CA ALA A 243 -4.56 -20.19 -8.05
C ALA A 243 -4.76 -19.07 -7.03
N VAL A 244 -5.52 -19.32 -5.96
CA VAL A 244 -5.77 -18.34 -4.91
C VAL A 244 -5.40 -18.94 -3.56
N LEU A 245 -4.37 -18.33 -2.94
CA LEU A 245 -3.87 -18.72 -1.63
C LEU A 245 -4.17 -17.61 -0.62
N SER A 246 -4.91 -17.94 0.44
CA SER A 246 -5.25 -17.01 1.51
C SER A 246 -5.52 -17.76 2.81
N THR A 247 -5.62 -17.04 3.92
CA THR A 247 -5.97 -17.62 5.23
C THR A 247 -7.47 -17.75 5.45
N PHE A 248 -8.28 -17.26 4.53
CA PHE A 248 -9.74 -17.40 4.51
C PHE A 248 -10.28 -17.26 3.07
N THR A 249 -11.48 -17.75 2.81
CA THR A 249 -12.14 -17.63 1.51
C THR A 249 -12.72 -16.22 1.32
N HIS A 250 -12.53 -15.66 0.12
CA HIS A 250 -13.04 -14.35 -0.28
C HIS A 250 -13.43 -14.34 -1.78
N ARG A 251 -13.94 -13.24 -2.29
CA ARG A 251 -14.48 -13.13 -3.66
C ARG A 251 -13.54 -13.59 -4.78
N SER A 252 -12.23 -13.50 -4.61
CA SER A 252 -11.32 -13.99 -5.65
C SER A 252 -11.31 -15.52 -5.77
N PHE A 253 -11.80 -16.26 -4.75
CA PHE A 253 -11.96 -17.72 -4.82
C PHE A 253 -13.06 -18.14 -5.80
N ASP A 254 -14.01 -17.26 -6.14
CA ASP A 254 -15.09 -17.58 -7.08
C ASP A 254 -14.57 -17.91 -8.50
N LEU A 255 -13.35 -17.48 -8.84
CA LEU A 255 -12.68 -17.77 -10.12
C LEU A 255 -11.53 -18.77 -9.99
N ALA A 256 -11.22 -19.27 -8.79
CA ALA A 256 -10.06 -20.09 -8.55
C ALA A 256 -10.19 -21.49 -9.17
N ASP A 257 -9.27 -21.85 -10.05
CA ASP A 257 -9.08 -23.25 -10.50
C ASP A 257 -8.39 -24.08 -9.41
N ILE A 258 -7.51 -23.42 -8.62
CA ILE A 258 -6.72 -24.04 -7.55
C ILE A 258 -6.90 -23.21 -6.27
N PRO A 259 -7.95 -23.46 -5.48
CA PRO A 259 -8.15 -22.79 -4.20
C PRO A 259 -7.27 -23.41 -3.10
N ALA A 260 -6.61 -22.58 -2.29
CA ALA A 260 -5.80 -23.00 -1.17
C ALA A 260 -6.02 -22.08 0.04
N VAL A 261 -6.70 -22.59 1.06
CA VAL A 261 -6.82 -21.90 2.36
C VAL A 261 -5.78 -22.49 3.28
N PHE A 262 -4.86 -21.68 3.76
CA PHE A 262 -3.72 -22.14 4.56
C PHE A 262 -3.71 -21.53 5.97
N THR A 263 -3.09 -22.23 6.90
CA THR A 263 -2.87 -21.74 8.27
C THR A 263 -2.03 -20.46 8.25
N PRO A 264 -2.42 -19.39 8.95
CA PRO A 264 -1.61 -18.17 9.03
C PRO A 264 -0.13 -18.45 9.32
N HIS A 265 0.78 -17.74 8.66
CA HIS A 265 2.25 -17.86 8.71
C HIS A 265 2.86 -19.10 8.04
N SER A 266 2.06 -19.98 7.42
CA SER A 266 2.58 -21.16 6.72
C SER A 266 2.90 -20.92 5.23
N ASP A 267 2.69 -19.72 4.73
CA ASP A 267 3.14 -19.30 3.39
C ASP A 267 4.66 -19.46 3.19
N LEU A 268 5.45 -19.24 4.24
CA LEU A 268 6.90 -19.48 4.23
C LEU A 268 7.25 -20.95 3.90
N VAL A 269 6.58 -21.91 4.55
CA VAL A 269 6.83 -23.33 4.28
C VAL A 269 6.33 -23.75 2.90
N ILE A 270 5.20 -23.20 2.44
CA ILE A 270 4.68 -23.47 1.10
C ILE A 270 5.66 -23.00 0.02
N LEU A 271 6.19 -21.78 0.16
CA LEU A 271 7.15 -21.21 -0.79
C LEU A 271 8.48 -21.96 -0.83
N ASN A 272 9.01 -22.39 0.33
CA ASN A 272 10.19 -23.22 0.40
C ASN A 272 9.93 -24.62 -0.22
N TYR A 273 8.75 -25.20 -0.01
CA TYR A 273 8.35 -26.43 -0.69
C TYR A 273 8.35 -26.27 -2.22
N ILE A 274 7.79 -25.18 -2.74
CA ILE A 274 7.78 -24.91 -4.18
C ILE A 274 9.22 -24.81 -4.71
N ALA A 275 10.12 -24.12 -4.00
CA ALA A 275 11.53 -24.05 -4.37
C ALA A 275 12.19 -25.45 -4.37
N ASN A 276 11.93 -26.26 -3.35
CA ASN A 276 12.39 -27.64 -3.29
C ASN A 276 11.85 -28.48 -4.46
N TYR A 277 10.53 -28.37 -4.74
CA TYR A 277 9.90 -29.07 -5.86
C TYR A 277 10.55 -28.73 -7.21
N ILE A 278 10.81 -27.43 -7.47
CA ILE A 278 11.50 -26.97 -8.70
C ILE A 278 12.88 -27.62 -8.83
N ILE A 279 13.66 -27.67 -7.73
CA ILE A 279 15.01 -28.26 -7.73
C ILE A 279 14.95 -29.77 -7.91
N GLN A 280 14.10 -30.47 -7.17
CA GLN A 280 14.02 -31.95 -7.22
C GLN A 280 13.49 -32.49 -8.55
N ASN A 281 12.74 -31.68 -9.30
CA ASN A 281 12.19 -32.05 -10.60
C ASN A 281 13.03 -31.49 -11.79
N ASP A 282 14.26 -31.05 -11.54
CA ASP A 282 15.17 -30.48 -12.55
C ASP A 282 14.56 -29.31 -13.36
N ALA A 283 13.66 -28.55 -12.74
CA ALA A 283 12.92 -27.44 -13.35
C ALA A 283 13.61 -26.07 -13.17
N VAL A 284 14.84 -26.05 -12.67
CA VAL A 284 15.65 -24.84 -12.55
C VAL A 284 16.10 -24.37 -13.92
N HIS A 285 15.89 -23.10 -14.24
CA HIS A 285 16.41 -22.48 -15.47
C HIS A 285 17.91 -22.20 -15.34
N LYS A 286 18.73 -23.25 -15.57
CA LYS A 286 20.18 -23.27 -15.28
C LYS A 286 20.95 -22.10 -15.92
N ASP A 287 20.68 -21.79 -17.19
CA ASP A 287 21.36 -20.69 -17.88
C ASP A 287 21.03 -19.31 -17.30
N PHE A 288 19.78 -19.09 -16.90
CA PHE A 288 19.37 -17.86 -16.25
C PHE A 288 20.01 -17.72 -14.86
N VAL A 289 19.92 -18.78 -14.06
CA VAL A 289 20.50 -18.81 -12.72
C VAL A 289 22.00 -18.57 -12.77
N ALA A 290 22.72 -19.23 -13.66
CA ALA A 290 24.18 -19.08 -13.81
C ALA A 290 24.62 -17.66 -14.21
N LYS A 291 23.76 -16.93 -14.94
CA LYS A 291 24.08 -15.57 -15.44
C LYS A 291 23.60 -14.45 -14.53
N HIS A 292 22.51 -14.65 -13.81
CA HIS A 292 21.75 -13.56 -13.18
C HIS A 292 21.50 -13.74 -11.69
N VAL A 293 21.82 -14.89 -11.10
CA VAL A 293 21.48 -15.17 -9.69
C VAL A 293 22.74 -15.43 -8.87
N ASN A 294 22.86 -14.68 -7.77
CA ASN A 294 23.82 -14.97 -6.71
C ASN A 294 23.06 -15.47 -5.48
N PHE A 295 23.47 -16.61 -4.94
CA PHE A 295 22.87 -17.14 -3.72
C PHE A 295 23.55 -16.55 -2.50
N LYS A 296 22.71 -16.09 -1.55
CA LYS A 296 23.19 -15.51 -0.29
C LYS A 296 22.34 -15.99 0.87
N ARG A 297 23.00 -16.29 1.96
CA ARG A 297 22.37 -16.55 3.24
C ARG A 297 22.30 -15.26 4.04
N GLY A 298 21.09 -14.73 4.25
CA GLY A 298 20.87 -13.57 5.12
C GLY A 298 20.69 -13.94 6.58
N ASN A 299 20.62 -12.94 7.45
CA ASN A 299 20.31 -13.14 8.87
C ASN A 299 18.90 -13.74 9.01
N GLN A 300 18.80 -14.79 9.82
CA GLN A 300 17.56 -15.50 10.15
C GLN A 300 16.99 -15.04 11.49
N ASP A 301 17.86 -14.68 12.43
CA ASP A 301 17.53 -14.27 13.78
C ASP A 301 17.34 -12.75 13.86
N ILE A 302 16.36 -12.23 13.12
CA ILE A 302 16.00 -10.81 13.16
C ILE A 302 14.93 -10.55 14.20
N GLY A 303 14.97 -9.36 14.82
CA GLY A 303 13.98 -8.91 15.78
C GLY A 303 12.56 -8.84 15.23
N TYR A 304 11.62 -8.70 16.13
CA TYR A 304 10.20 -8.51 15.81
C TYR A 304 9.80 -7.04 15.77
N GLY A 305 10.75 -6.11 16.00
CA GLY A 305 10.48 -4.68 16.11
C GLY A 305 9.72 -4.32 17.39
N LEU A 306 9.86 -5.12 18.43
CA LEU A 306 9.32 -4.86 19.77
C LEU A 306 10.19 -3.84 20.51
N ARG A 307 9.80 -3.48 21.73
CA ARG A 307 10.65 -2.64 22.58
C ARG A 307 11.93 -3.39 22.95
N PRO A 308 13.08 -2.70 23.07
CA PRO A 308 14.38 -3.35 23.31
C PRO A 308 14.42 -4.25 24.57
N GLU A 309 13.62 -3.93 25.57
CA GLU A 309 13.51 -4.70 26.81
C GLU A 309 12.68 -5.98 26.70
N HIS A 310 11.97 -6.17 25.58
CA HIS A 310 11.14 -7.36 25.38
C HIS A 310 12.04 -8.61 25.17
N PRO A 311 11.77 -9.76 25.84
CA PRO A 311 12.63 -10.94 25.77
C PRO A 311 12.91 -11.45 24.34
N LEU A 312 11.90 -11.42 23.46
CA LEU A 312 12.07 -11.83 22.07
C LEU A 312 12.97 -10.87 21.27
N GLU A 313 12.96 -9.59 21.60
CA GLU A 313 13.84 -8.60 20.96
C GLU A 313 15.27 -8.73 21.46
N GLN A 314 15.44 -8.97 22.75
CA GLN A 314 16.77 -9.21 23.36
C GLN A 314 17.43 -10.46 22.80
N ALA A 315 16.67 -11.54 22.60
CA ALA A 315 17.17 -12.78 21.99
C ALA A 315 17.67 -12.53 20.56
N ALA A 316 16.92 -11.79 19.76
CA ALA A 316 17.29 -11.42 18.40
C ALA A 316 18.48 -10.44 18.33
N ALA A 317 18.56 -9.46 19.23
CA ALA A 317 19.65 -8.47 19.26
C ALA A 317 21.04 -9.09 19.49
N ASN A 318 21.11 -10.27 20.10
CA ASN A 318 22.36 -11.00 20.27
C ASN A 318 22.79 -11.77 19.02
N ALA A 319 21.84 -12.16 18.18
CA ALA A 319 22.07 -12.89 16.94
C ALA A 319 22.42 -11.95 15.77
N ASP A 320 21.88 -10.75 15.76
CA ASP A 320 22.00 -9.76 14.65
C ASP A 320 23.41 -9.11 14.57
N LYS A 321 24.28 -9.34 15.54
CA LYS A 321 25.66 -8.82 15.55
C LYS A 321 26.63 -9.54 14.61
N ALA A 322 26.18 -10.61 13.98
CA ALA A 322 27.04 -11.52 13.21
C ALA A 322 27.32 -11.11 11.75
N GLY A 323 26.96 -9.91 11.33
CA GLY A 323 27.31 -9.41 9.99
C GLY A 323 26.23 -9.63 8.94
N GLY A 324 26.45 -9.05 7.76
CA GLY A 324 25.52 -9.08 6.62
C GLY A 324 25.36 -10.45 5.96
N ALA A 325 24.64 -10.50 4.86
CA ALA A 325 24.44 -11.71 4.08
C ALA A 325 25.79 -12.30 3.63
N THR A 326 25.94 -13.63 3.78
CA THR A 326 27.12 -14.39 3.31
C THR A 326 26.79 -15.09 2.00
N ASP A 327 27.80 -15.21 1.13
CA ASP A 327 27.63 -15.98 -0.11
C ASP A 327 27.41 -17.47 0.23
N MET A 328 26.59 -18.13 -0.58
CA MET A 328 26.35 -19.56 -0.51
C MET A 328 26.29 -20.15 -1.92
N SER A 329 26.52 -21.44 -2.07
CA SER A 329 26.39 -22.13 -3.33
C SER A 329 24.93 -22.52 -3.63
N PHE A 330 24.65 -22.89 -4.88
CA PHE A 330 23.37 -23.48 -5.25
C PHE A 330 23.10 -24.79 -4.48
N GLU A 331 24.13 -25.62 -4.28
CA GLU A 331 24.02 -26.89 -3.55
C GLU A 331 23.69 -26.67 -2.09
N GLU A 332 24.27 -25.65 -1.45
CA GLU A 332 23.94 -25.27 -0.07
C GLU A 332 22.50 -24.76 0.03
N PHE A 333 22.02 -23.99 -0.94
CA PHE A 333 20.62 -23.56 -1.02
C PHE A 333 19.69 -24.75 -1.24
N ALA A 334 20.02 -25.65 -2.17
CA ALA A 334 19.26 -26.88 -2.42
C ALA A 334 19.19 -27.77 -1.15
N GLY A 335 20.31 -27.89 -0.44
CA GLY A 335 20.37 -28.57 0.87
C GLY A 335 19.47 -27.92 1.89
N PHE A 336 19.45 -26.58 1.98
CA PHE A 336 18.59 -25.85 2.91
C PHE A 336 17.10 -26.10 2.64
N VAL A 337 16.65 -26.03 1.38
CA VAL A 337 15.23 -26.20 1.05
C VAL A 337 14.78 -27.66 1.04
N SER A 338 15.69 -28.63 1.04
CA SER A 338 15.38 -30.06 0.93
C SER A 338 14.52 -30.59 2.08
N GLU A 339 14.59 -29.97 3.28
CA GLU A 339 13.76 -30.32 4.42
C GLU A 339 12.28 -29.94 4.24
N TYR A 340 11.95 -29.08 3.29
CA TYR A 340 10.58 -28.64 3.03
C TYR A 340 9.92 -29.57 2.02
N THR A 341 9.59 -30.77 2.48
CA THR A 341 8.90 -31.79 1.68
C THR A 341 7.42 -31.47 1.48
N LEU A 342 6.77 -32.16 0.55
CA LEU A 342 5.33 -32.05 0.32
C LEU A 342 4.52 -32.36 1.59
N GLU A 343 4.91 -33.41 2.30
CA GLU A 343 4.26 -33.86 3.53
C GLU A 343 4.37 -32.78 4.62
N LYS A 344 5.59 -32.24 4.85
CA LYS A 344 5.82 -31.17 5.81
C LYS A 344 5.02 -29.93 5.46
N ALA A 345 5.01 -29.51 4.19
CA ALA A 345 4.25 -28.36 3.77
C ALA A 345 2.74 -28.55 3.92
N ALA A 346 2.21 -29.73 3.60
CA ALA A 346 0.80 -30.04 3.76
C ALA A 346 0.40 -30.08 5.26
N GLU A 347 1.20 -30.71 6.12
CA GLU A 347 0.96 -30.79 7.55
C GLU A 347 0.96 -29.37 8.19
N MET A 348 1.97 -28.56 7.93
CA MET A 348 2.12 -27.24 8.54
C MET A 348 1.11 -26.22 8.01
N SER A 349 0.75 -26.31 6.73
CA SER A 349 -0.15 -25.35 6.10
C SER A 349 -1.63 -25.74 6.20
N GLY A 350 -1.92 -27.01 6.40
CA GLY A 350 -3.28 -27.55 6.32
C GLY A 350 -3.85 -27.61 4.89
N VAL A 351 -3.03 -27.29 3.88
CA VAL A 351 -3.42 -27.39 2.47
C VAL A 351 -3.22 -28.82 1.97
N PRO A 352 -4.20 -29.43 1.27
CA PRO A 352 -4.05 -30.77 0.72
C PRO A 352 -2.79 -30.89 -0.17
N ALA A 353 -2.03 -31.96 0.00
CA ALA A 353 -0.79 -32.21 -0.75
C ALA A 353 -0.98 -32.10 -2.28
N GLU A 354 -2.06 -32.66 -2.81
CA GLU A 354 -2.41 -32.55 -4.24
C GLU A 354 -2.56 -31.08 -4.70
N THR A 355 -3.11 -30.21 -3.85
CA THR A 355 -3.28 -28.78 -4.16
C THR A 355 -1.92 -28.08 -4.19
N LEU A 356 -1.05 -28.35 -3.21
CA LEU A 356 0.30 -27.80 -3.17
C LEU A 356 1.12 -28.25 -4.38
N GLU A 357 1.03 -29.51 -4.77
CA GLU A 357 1.71 -30.04 -5.94
C GLU A 357 1.23 -29.38 -7.24
N LYS A 358 -0.10 -29.15 -7.40
CA LYS A 358 -0.65 -28.40 -8.53
C LYS A 358 -0.08 -26.99 -8.63
N ILE A 359 0.06 -26.30 -7.51
CA ILE A 359 0.64 -24.95 -7.47
C ILE A 359 2.13 -25.00 -7.85
N ALA A 360 2.89 -25.94 -7.29
CA ALA A 360 4.33 -26.09 -7.60
C ALA A 360 4.56 -26.38 -9.08
N LYS A 361 3.71 -27.21 -9.70
CA LYS A 361 3.76 -27.53 -11.14
C LYS A 361 3.59 -26.30 -12.03
N LEU A 362 2.78 -25.29 -11.65
CA LEU A 362 2.64 -24.05 -12.43
C LEU A 362 4.00 -23.32 -12.56
N TYR A 363 4.78 -23.30 -11.49
CA TYR A 363 6.10 -22.67 -11.52
C TYR A 363 7.15 -23.52 -12.21
N ALA A 364 7.11 -24.85 -12.01
CA ALA A 364 8.09 -25.79 -12.54
C ALA A 364 7.96 -26.02 -14.05
N ASP A 365 6.76 -25.91 -14.61
CA ASP A 365 6.53 -26.09 -16.04
C ASP A 365 7.18 -24.95 -16.84
N PRO A 366 8.18 -25.22 -17.71
CA PRO A 366 8.90 -24.19 -18.44
C PRO A 366 8.03 -23.42 -19.45
N ASP A 367 6.96 -24.02 -19.94
CA ASP A 367 6.08 -23.45 -20.95
C ASP A 367 4.96 -22.59 -20.36
N THR A 368 4.69 -22.72 -19.08
CA THR A 368 3.67 -21.92 -18.36
C THR A 368 4.24 -20.58 -17.92
N LYS A 369 3.66 -19.48 -18.38
CA LYS A 369 3.99 -18.12 -17.94
C LYS A 369 3.22 -17.78 -16.66
N VAL A 370 3.94 -17.37 -15.62
CA VAL A 370 3.36 -17.19 -14.27
C VAL A 370 3.48 -15.75 -13.79
N MET A 371 2.34 -15.14 -13.44
CA MET A 371 2.28 -13.94 -12.62
C MET A 371 1.94 -14.31 -11.17
N SER A 372 2.84 -14.01 -10.25
CA SER A 372 2.54 -14.00 -8.81
C SER A 372 2.05 -12.62 -8.40
N LEU A 373 0.90 -12.54 -7.76
CA LEU A 373 0.23 -11.29 -7.40
C LEU A 373 -0.06 -11.28 -5.90
N TRP A 374 0.51 -10.32 -5.16
CA TRP A 374 0.27 -10.23 -3.73
C TRP A 374 0.03 -8.79 -3.26
N THR A 375 -0.59 -8.68 -2.08
CA THR A 375 -0.88 -7.43 -1.40
C THR A 375 -0.53 -7.53 0.09
N MET A 376 -1.37 -6.99 0.92
CA MET A 376 -1.13 -6.84 2.36
C MET A 376 -1.14 -8.15 3.14
N GLY A 377 -1.74 -9.23 2.63
CA GLY A 377 -1.64 -10.56 3.25
C GLY A 377 -0.21 -11.07 3.35
N VAL A 378 0.65 -10.70 2.38
CA VAL A 378 2.09 -10.93 2.41
C VAL A 378 2.82 -9.78 3.10
N ASN A 379 2.53 -8.51 2.70
CA ASN A 379 3.34 -7.37 3.11
C ASN A 379 3.15 -6.98 4.59
N GLN A 380 1.98 -7.19 5.17
CA GLN A 380 1.69 -6.93 6.60
C GLN A 380 1.87 -8.16 7.49
N HIS A 381 2.49 -9.19 6.97
CA HIS A 381 2.89 -10.38 7.70
C HIS A 381 4.07 -10.10 8.65
N THR A 382 4.15 -10.76 9.78
CA THR A 382 5.26 -10.61 10.75
C THR A 382 6.64 -10.83 10.13
N ARG A 383 6.75 -11.73 9.16
CA ARG A 383 7.96 -12.02 8.35
C ARG A 383 7.78 -11.63 6.89
N GLY A 384 7.03 -10.55 6.61
CA GLY A 384 6.67 -10.12 5.27
C GLY A 384 7.85 -9.91 4.32
N VAL A 385 8.99 -9.42 4.80
CA VAL A 385 10.21 -9.30 4.00
C VAL A 385 10.69 -10.67 3.51
N TRP A 386 10.66 -11.70 4.37
CA TRP A 386 11.05 -13.05 3.99
C TRP A 386 10.08 -13.67 3.00
N VAL A 387 8.77 -13.51 3.21
CA VAL A 387 7.77 -14.01 2.25
C VAL A 387 7.99 -13.38 0.87
N ASN A 388 8.25 -12.07 0.81
CA ASN A 388 8.61 -11.41 -0.44
C ASN A 388 9.88 -12.01 -1.07
N ASN A 389 10.95 -12.21 -0.30
CA ASN A 389 12.18 -12.83 -0.81
C ASN A 389 11.93 -14.25 -1.34
N LEU A 390 11.11 -15.07 -0.66
CA LEU A 390 10.80 -16.42 -1.12
C LEU A 390 9.96 -16.42 -2.41
N LEU A 391 9.05 -15.46 -2.57
CA LEU A 391 8.33 -15.26 -3.84
C LEU A 391 9.30 -14.94 -4.97
N TYR A 392 10.29 -14.06 -4.74
CA TYR A 392 11.32 -13.79 -5.76
C TYR A 392 12.19 -15.00 -6.06
N ASN A 393 12.55 -15.79 -5.03
CA ASN A 393 13.38 -16.99 -5.22
C ASN A 393 12.78 -17.98 -6.21
N ILE A 394 11.47 -18.27 -6.14
CA ILE A 394 10.83 -19.21 -7.07
C ILE A 394 10.78 -18.66 -8.50
N HIS A 395 10.60 -17.35 -8.68
CA HIS A 395 10.68 -16.72 -10.00
C HIS A 395 12.11 -16.69 -10.55
N LEU A 396 13.11 -16.43 -9.70
CA LEU A 396 14.53 -16.43 -10.09
C LEU A 396 15.03 -17.84 -10.43
N LEU A 397 14.63 -18.87 -9.68
CA LEU A 397 14.99 -20.26 -9.99
C LEU A 397 14.49 -20.70 -11.37
N THR A 398 13.32 -20.23 -11.76
CA THR A 398 12.66 -20.64 -13.02
C THR A 398 12.86 -19.66 -14.17
N GLY A 399 13.54 -18.53 -13.94
CA GLY A 399 13.71 -17.48 -14.93
C GLY A 399 12.41 -16.78 -15.35
N LYS A 400 11.33 -16.97 -14.59
CA LYS A 400 9.99 -16.40 -14.88
C LYS A 400 9.87 -14.97 -14.35
N ILE A 401 10.71 -14.08 -14.90
CA ILE A 401 10.82 -12.69 -14.45
C ILE A 401 11.13 -11.78 -15.64
N SER A 402 10.55 -10.57 -15.64
CA SER A 402 10.80 -9.50 -16.62
C SER A 402 10.65 -9.95 -18.10
N THR A 403 9.81 -10.92 -18.35
CA THR A 403 9.41 -11.37 -19.69
C THR A 403 7.88 -11.36 -19.80
N PRO A 404 7.30 -11.14 -20.99
CA PRO A 404 5.86 -11.00 -21.14
C PRO A 404 5.06 -12.15 -20.50
N GLY A 405 4.23 -11.83 -19.52
CA GLY A 405 3.42 -12.78 -18.77
C GLY A 405 4.11 -13.43 -17.56
N ASN A 406 5.36 -13.09 -17.29
CA ASN A 406 6.13 -13.63 -16.15
C ASN A 406 6.55 -12.51 -15.19
N SER A 407 5.99 -12.48 -14.01
CA SER A 407 6.30 -11.42 -13.04
C SER A 407 5.99 -11.80 -11.61
N PRO A 408 6.91 -11.58 -10.66
CA PRO A 408 6.60 -11.39 -9.25
C PRO A 408 6.09 -9.96 -9.05
N PHE A 409 4.78 -9.76 -8.85
CA PHE A 409 4.15 -8.46 -8.86
C PHE A 409 3.50 -8.11 -7.50
N SER A 410 4.14 -7.24 -6.74
CA SER A 410 3.54 -6.66 -5.53
C SER A 410 2.58 -5.52 -5.90
N LEU A 411 1.31 -5.67 -5.53
CA LEU A 411 0.25 -4.72 -5.83
C LEU A 411 0.15 -3.65 -4.76
N THR A 412 0.36 -2.40 -5.12
CA THR A 412 0.21 -1.27 -4.21
C THR A 412 -1.26 -1.05 -3.83
N GLY A 413 -1.52 -0.85 -2.53
CA GLY A 413 -2.88 -0.61 -2.02
C GLY A 413 -3.39 0.79 -2.31
N GLN A 414 -2.60 1.82 -2.01
CA GLN A 414 -2.96 3.22 -2.20
C GLN A 414 -2.48 3.76 -3.56
N PRO A 415 -3.24 4.70 -4.19
CA PRO A 415 -3.00 5.11 -5.57
C PRO A 415 -1.69 5.85 -5.81
N SER A 416 -1.15 6.52 -4.82
CA SER A 416 0.08 7.31 -4.95
C SER A 416 1.16 6.97 -3.93
N ALA A 417 1.11 5.78 -3.31
CA ALA A 417 2.06 5.43 -2.26
C ALA A 417 3.52 5.49 -2.73
N CYS A 418 3.82 5.06 -3.95
CA CYS A 418 5.17 5.20 -4.52
C CYS A 418 5.50 6.67 -4.81
N GLY A 419 4.63 7.39 -5.53
CA GLY A 419 4.86 8.79 -5.90
C GLY A 419 4.95 9.74 -4.71
N THR A 420 4.07 9.60 -3.70
CA THR A 420 3.99 10.53 -2.57
C THR A 420 4.84 10.12 -1.36
N ALA A 421 5.16 8.84 -1.21
CA ALA A 421 5.98 8.38 -0.11
C ALA A 421 7.46 8.25 -0.51
N ARG A 422 7.75 7.50 -1.56
CA ARG A 422 9.12 7.24 -2.04
C ARG A 422 9.68 8.43 -2.81
N GLU A 423 9.02 8.83 -3.90
CA GLU A 423 9.57 9.80 -4.87
C GLU A 423 9.72 11.20 -4.29
N VAL A 424 8.79 11.64 -3.44
CA VAL A 424 8.87 12.97 -2.81
C VAL A 424 9.55 12.96 -1.43
N GLY A 425 10.02 11.79 -0.98
CA GLY A 425 10.86 11.66 0.20
C GLY A 425 10.17 11.91 1.52
N THR A 426 8.92 11.42 1.70
CA THR A 426 8.19 11.58 2.97
C THR A 426 8.54 10.54 4.03
N PHE A 427 9.40 9.56 3.74
CA PHE A 427 9.96 8.68 4.77
C PHE A 427 11.01 9.40 5.61
N SER A 428 11.13 8.99 6.86
CA SER A 428 12.03 9.57 7.86
C SER A 428 13.51 9.60 7.43
N HIS A 429 13.93 8.67 6.59
CA HIS A 429 15.30 8.53 6.09
C HIS A 429 15.50 9.09 4.67
N ARG A 430 14.44 9.50 3.98
CA ARG A 430 14.49 9.89 2.56
C ARG A 430 14.41 11.40 2.35
N LEU A 431 14.94 11.80 1.21
CA LEU A 431 14.74 13.07 0.52
C LEU A 431 14.11 12.78 -0.85
N PRO A 432 13.60 13.78 -1.59
CA PRO A 432 13.06 13.56 -2.93
C PRO A 432 14.03 12.84 -3.88
N ALA A 433 13.49 12.14 -4.89
CA ALA A 433 14.26 11.46 -5.94
C ALA A 433 15.26 10.41 -5.41
N ASP A 434 14.78 9.54 -4.51
CA ASP A 434 15.54 8.45 -3.89
C ASP A 434 16.79 8.87 -3.07
N MET A 435 16.99 10.15 -2.85
CA MET A 435 18.04 10.65 -1.98
C MET A 435 17.75 10.31 -0.51
N VAL A 436 18.79 10.30 0.33
CA VAL A 436 18.69 9.97 1.76
C VAL A 436 19.29 11.07 2.64
N VAL A 437 18.70 11.25 3.83
CA VAL A 437 19.08 12.35 4.74
C VAL A 437 20.48 12.18 5.35
N ASN A 438 20.96 10.95 5.51
CA ASN A 438 22.29 10.69 6.10
C ASN A 438 23.46 10.91 5.11
N ASN A 439 23.18 11.07 3.81
CA ASN A 439 24.19 11.41 2.82
C ASN A 439 24.34 12.96 2.73
N PRO A 440 25.52 13.54 3.02
CA PRO A 440 25.72 14.99 2.97
C PRO A 440 25.54 15.58 1.57
N ASP A 441 25.96 14.88 0.51
CA ASP A 441 25.81 15.36 -0.87
C ASP A 441 24.33 15.43 -1.29
N HIS A 442 23.54 14.46 -0.86
CA HIS A 442 22.09 14.46 -1.09
C HIS A 442 21.40 15.62 -0.39
N ARG A 443 21.79 15.93 0.85
CA ARG A 443 21.26 17.09 1.56
C ARG A 443 21.64 18.40 0.87
N ALA A 444 22.91 18.57 0.53
CA ALA A 444 23.38 19.76 -0.17
C ALA A 444 22.66 19.97 -1.51
N TYR A 445 22.40 18.88 -2.25
CA TYR A 445 21.64 18.96 -3.50
C TYR A 445 20.17 19.35 -3.26
N ALA A 446 19.50 18.76 -2.28
CA ALA A 446 18.12 19.11 -1.92
C ALA A 446 18.02 20.56 -1.43
N GLU A 447 18.93 21.02 -0.59
CA GLU A 447 19.01 22.41 -0.10
C GLU A 447 19.19 23.40 -1.25
N LYS A 448 20.05 23.08 -2.22
CA LYS A 448 20.22 23.90 -3.43
C LYS A 448 18.91 24.03 -4.22
N ILE A 449 18.20 22.92 -4.46
CA ILE A 449 16.91 22.93 -5.17
C ILE A 449 15.84 23.71 -4.38
N TRP A 450 15.83 23.56 -3.07
CA TRP A 450 14.89 24.23 -2.18
C TRP A 450 15.27 25.70 -1.89
N GLN A 451 16.43 26.16 -2.38
CA GLN A 451 16.98 27.50 -2.14
C GLN A 451 17.16 27.79 -0.65
N LEU A 452 17.77 26.86 0.06
CA LEU A 452 18.03 26.94 1.49
C LEU A 452 19.53 27.12 1.76
N PRO A 453 19.89 27.72 2.92
CA PRO A 453 21.27 27.71 3.38
C PRO A 453 21.76 26.26 3.60
N GLU A 454 23.07 26.07 3.36
CA GLU A 454 23.74 24.79 3.65
C GLU A 454 23.57 24.39 5.13
N GLY A 455 23.33 23.11 5.38
CA GLY A 455 23.10 22.55 6.72
C GLY A 455 21.72 22.84 7.31
N THR A 456 20.74 23.29 6.50
CA THR A 456 19.36 23.46 6.94
C THR A 456 18.69 22.12 7.22
N VAL A 457 18.88 21.11 6.33
CA VAL A 457 18.30 19.78 6.46
C VAL A 457 19.16 18.92 7.39
N PRO A 458 18.62 18.41 8.50
CA PRO A 458 19.42 17.61 9.44
C PRO A 458 19.83 16.27 8.85
N GLY A 459 21.00 15.77 9.25
CA GLY A 459 21.57 14.51 8.76
C GLY A 459 21.12 13.26 9.53
N TRP A 460 20.42 13.41 10.64
CA TRP A 460 19.91 12.26 11.41
C TRP A 460 18.68 11.64 10.75
N VAL A 461 18.54 10.32 10.88
CA VAL A 461 17.36 9.59 10.42
C VAL A 461 16.25 9.71 11.46
N GLY A 462 15.09 10.21 11.06
CA GLY A 462 13.95 10.39 11.94
C GLY A 462 13.30 9.07 12.37
N SER A 463 12.38 9.18 13.32
CA SER A 463 11.58 8.04 13.77
C SER A 463 10.58 7.59 12.72
N HIS A 464 10.59 6.30 12.38
CA HIS A 464 9.55 5.70 11.54
C HIS A 464 8.22 5.60 12.29
N ALA A 465 7.11 5.38 11.58
CA ALA A 465 5.74 5.45 12.11
C ALA A 465 5.52 4.71 13.44
N VAL A 466 5.99 3.46 13.56
CA VAL A 466 5.85 2.71 14.83
C VAL A 466 6.63 3.38 15.96
N LYS A 467 7.86 3.81 15.68
CA LYS A 467 8.69 4.49 16.67
C LYS A 467 8.12 5.86 17.06
N GLN A 468 7.49 6.60 16.12
CA GLN A 468 6.84 7.88 16.44
C GLN A 468 5.73 7.72 17.48
N ASN A 469 4.90 6.65 17.41
CA ASN A 469 3.89 6.37 18.43
C ASN A 469 4.52 6.12 19.82
N ARG A 470 5.64 5.38 19.85
CA ARG A 470 6.42 5.17 21.09
C ARG A 470 7.06 6.46 21.59
N ASP A 471 7.63 7.25 20.71
CA ASP A 471 8.27 8.52 21.06
C ASP A 471 7.24 9.55 21.58
N LEU A 472 5.98 9.50 21.12
CA LEU A 472 4.86 10.24 21.71
C LEU A 472 4.55 9.79 23.15
N LYS A 473 4.43 8.48 23.36
CA LYS A 473 4.19 7.90 24.69
C LYS A 473 5.33 8.22 25.65
N ASP A 474 6.56 8.10 25.16
CA ASP A 474 7.79 8.33 25.95
C ASP A 474 8.12 9.83 26.12
N GLY A 475 7.30 10.74 25.58
CA GLY A 475 7.46 12.21 25.70
C GLY A 475 8.65 12.78 24.91
N LYS A 476 9.15 12.07 23.91
CA LYS A 476 10.21 12.57 23.00
C LYS A 476 9.63 13.45 21.91
N ILE A 477 8.47 13.06 21.35
CA ILE A 477 7.66 13.89 20.44
C ILE A 477 6.52 14.47 21.26
N ASN A 478 6.27 15.77 21.17
CA ASN A 478 5.20 16.45 21.89
C ASN A 478 4.21 17.17 20.95
N CYS A 479 4.63 17.56 19.75
CA CYS A 479 3.72 18.03 18.72
C CYS A 479 3.66 17.03 17.58
N TYR A 480 2.46 16.55 17.27
CA TYR A 480 2.27 15.51 16.28
C TYR A 480 1.11 15.84 15.33
N TRP A 481 1.39 15.79 14.05
CA TRP A 481 0.39 16.07 13.03
C TRP A 481 0.10 14.82 12.20
N VAL A 482 -1.12 14.29 12.32
CA VAL A 482 -1.61 13.17 11.51
C VAL A 482 -2.42 13.71 10.35
N GLN A 483 -2.10 13.30 9.14
CA GLN A 483 -2.82 13.73 7.95
C GLN A 483 -3.39 12.56 7.15
N VAL A 484 -4.71 12.63 6.87
CA VAL A 484 -5.46 11.69 6.02
C VAL A 484 -5.19 10.24 6.40
N ASN A 485 -5.25 9.93 7.70
CA ASN A 485 -4.86 8.63 8.22
C ASN A 485 -5.62 8.29 9.50
N ASN A 486 -6.23 7.12 9.53
CA ASN A 486 -6.90 6.60 10.73
C ASN A 486 -5.98 5.66 11.52
N ASN A 487 -4.83 6.17 11.94
CA ASN A 487 -3.73 5.44 12.57
C ASN A 487 -4.16 4.73 13.86
N MET A 488 -5.01 5.35 14.68
CA MET A 488 -5.52 4.74 15.92
C MET A 488 -6.28 3.43 15.69
N GLN A 489 -6.89 3.28 14.52
CA GLN A 489 -7.60 2.05 14.14
C GLN A 489 -6.70 1.08 13.34
N ALA A 490 -5.75 1.60 12.56
CA ALA A 490 -5.02 0.80 11.58
C ALA A 490 -3.63 0.32 12.05
N ALA A 491 -2.98 1.02 12.98
CA ALA A 491 -1.64 0.65 13.43
C ALA A 491 -1.67 -0.40 14.55
N PRO A 492 -0.61 -1.21 14.67
CA PRO A 492 -0.55 -2.27 15.69
C PRO A 492 -0.37 -1.70 17.09
N ASN A 493 -0.95 -2.38 18.08
CA ASN A 493 -0.81 -2.12 19.52
C ASN A 493 -1.10 -0.67 19.95
N MET A 494 -2.09 -0.03 19.30
CA MET A 494 -2.37 1.39 19.54
C MET A 494 -2.93 1.68 20.94
N MET A 495 -3.56 0.71 21.58
CA MET A 495 -4.08 0.89 22.97
C MET A 495 -2.97 1.06 23.99
N GLU A 496 -1.84 0.37 23.82
CA GLU A 496 -0.71 0.43 24.76
C GLU A 496 0.39 1.39 24.30
N GLU A 497 0.66 1.47 23.00
CA GLU A 497 1.79 2.23 22.46
C GLU A 497 1.39 3.58 21.83
N GLY A 498 0.16 3.72 21.36
CA GLY A 498 -0.31 4.94 20.70
C GLY A 498 -1.17 5.82 21.58
N LEU A 499 -2.33 5.31 22.04
CA LEU A 499 -3.33 6.11 22.79
C LEU A 499 -2.76 6.84 24.01
N PRO A 500 -1.86 6.24 24.84
CA PRO A 500 -1.26 6.99 25.95
C PRO A 500 -0.47 8.22 25.48
N GLY A 501 0.20 8.14 24.33
CA GLY A 501 0.90 9.29 23.74
C GLY A 501 -0.04 10.35 23.20
N TYR A 502 -1.10 9.94 22.49
CA TYR A 502 -2.13 10.88 21.99
C TYR A 502 -2.84 11.62 23.11
N ARG A 503 -3.11 10.97 24.23
CA ARG A 503 -3.81 11.56 25.38
C ARG A 503 -2.90 12.10 26.48
N ASN A 504 -1.57 12.04 26.28
CA ASN A 504 -0.62 12.67 27.20
C ASN A 504 -0.87 14.19 27.27
N PRO A 505 -1.07 14.78 28.47
CA PRO A 505 -1.36 16.20 28.61
C PRO A 505 -0.24 17.13 28.08
N ASP A 506 1.00 16.65 28.03
CA ASP A 506 2.13 17.40 27.52
C ASP A 506 2.25 17.39 25.98
N ASN A 507 1.44 16.57 25.31
CA ASN A 507 1.44 16.44 23.86
C ASN A 507 0.30 17.24 23.24
N PHE A 508 0.53 17.79 22.06
CA PHE A 508 -0.47 18.45 21.24
C PHE A 508 -0.63 17.71 19.90
N ILE A 509 -1.83 17.18 19.65
CA ILE A 509 -2.12 16.29 18.53
C ILE A 509 -3.08 16.98 17.56
N VAL A 510 -2.63 17.17 16.33
CA VAL A 510 -3.45 17.70 15.23
C VAL A 510 -3.79 16.57 14.27
N VAL A 511 -5.07 16.43 13.91
CA VAL A 511 -5.52 15.50 12.89
C VAL A 511 -6.22 16.27 11.77
N SER A 512 -5.70 16.12 10.55
CA SER A 512 -6.33 16.66 9.34
C SER A 512 -6.98 15.50 8.58
N ASP A 513 -8.30 15.41 8.64
CA ASP A 513 -9.08 14.41 7.93
C ASP A 513 -10.41 15.00 7.43
N ALA A 514 -11.01 14.35 6.45
CA ALA A 514 -12.28 14.76 5.90
C ALA A 514 -13.47 14.40 6.81
N TYR A 515 -13.29 13.41 7.69
CA TYR A 515 -14.34 12.83 8.53
C TYR A 515 -13.86 12.63 9.96
N PRO A 516 -14.75 12.57 10.96
CA PRO A 516 -14.42 12.23 12.33
C PRO A 516 -14.04 10.74 12.42
N THR A 517 -12.75 10.45 12.32
CA THR A 517 -12.19 9.11 12.48
C THR A 517 -11.86 8.84 13.95
N VAL A 518 -11.62 7.56 14.30
CA VAL A 518 -11.13 7.17 15.65
C VAL A 518 -9.84 7.93 16.01
N THR A 519 -8.99 8.21 15.03
CA THR A 519 -7.80 9.03 15.26
C THR A 519 -8.15 10.49 15.56
N ALA A 520 -9.13 11.05 14.86
CA ALA A 520 -9.59 12.42 15.10
C ALA A 520 -10.20 12.57 16.50
N GLU A 521 -10.91 11.55 16.99
CA GLU A 521 -11.44 11.53 18.37
C GLU A 521 -10.35 11.57 19.45
N ALA A 522 -9.13 11.13 19.15
CA ALA A 522 -8.01 11.21 20.08
C ALA A 522 -7.22 12.53 20.00
N ALA A 523 -7.54 13.42 19.05
CA ALA A 523 -6.84 14.68 18.78
C ALA A 523 -7.25 15.80 19.78
N ASP A 524 -6.51 16.91 19.68
CA ASP A 524 -6.73 18.19 20.37
C ASP A 524 -7.47 19.20 19.50
#